data_eafe12f324a28045b0b851bb26757869
#
_entry.id   eafe12f324a28045b0b851bb26757869
#
_cell.length_a   1.000
_cell.length_b   1.000
_cell.length_c   1.000
_cell.angle_alpha   90.00
_cell.angle_beta   90.00
_cell.angle_gamma   90.00
#
_symmetry.space_group_name_H-M   'P 1'
#
loop_
_entity.id
_entity.type
_entity.pdbx_description
1 polymer ?
#
loop_
_entity_poly.entity_id
_entity_poly.type
_entity_poly.pdbx_seq_one_letter_code
_entity_poly.pdbx_strand_id
1 'polypeptide(L)'
;MKKTTLLACMLGAMLQAQGFNPAMQEYINTLKAQAKQENPNFKDFSSSEGEKIFKLKNQGKNGEMISCQSCHGVDLKQGHTNAFTGKAIPALAPSANPTRLTEVKEVKKWLKRNFKDVFLREGSAQEKGDVLYYLIKQ
;
A
#
# COMPACT_ATOMS: atom_id res chain seq x y z
N MET A 1 10.36 -59.16 13.61
CA MET A 1 10.07 -58.19 12.52
C MET A 1 9.57 -56.87 13.14
N LYS A 2 10.49 -55.87 13.21
CA LYS A 2 10.14 -54.56 13.82
C LYS A 2 9.63 -53.63 12.69
N LYS A 3 8.37 -53.23 12.76
CA LYS A 3 7.78 -52.24 11.84
C LYS A 3 8.13 -50.84 12.34
N THR A 4 9.02 -50.16 11.64
CA THR A 4 9.36 -48.77 11.88
C THR A 4 8.37 -47.89 11.14
N THR A 5 7.47 -47.23 11.88
CA THR A 5 6.51 -46.24 11.32
C THR A 5 7.25 -44.91 11.18
N LEU A 6 7.53 -44.48 9.95
CA LEU A 6 8.01 -43.12 9.67
C LEU A 6 6.85 -42.14 9.82
N LEU A 7 6.90 -41.28 10.82
CA LEU A 7 6.03 -40.15 10.99
C LEU A 7 6.54 -38.99 10.13
N ALA A 8 5.92 -38.76 8.99
CA ALA A 8 6.25 -37.62 8.12
C ALA A 8 5.63 -36.36 8.74
N CYS A 9 6.47 -35.51 9.35
CA CYS A 9 6.09 -34.15 9.74
C CYS A 9 5.93 -33.30 8.49
N MET A 10 4.71 -33.09 8.04
CA MET A 10 4.39 -32.03 7.07
C MET A 10 4.49 -30.69 7.80
N LEU A 11 5.59 -29.96 7.64
CA LEU A 11 5.65 -28.53 7.95
C LEU A 11 4.83 -27.80 6.88
N GLY A 12 3.56 -27.56 7.18
CA GLY A 12 2.75 -26.61 6.42
C GLY A 12 3.30 -25.20 6.65
N ALA A 13 3.99 -24.64 5.67
CA ALA A 13 4.31 -23.22 5.66
C ALA A 13 2.98 -22.45 5.62
N MET A 14 2.54 -21.94 6.77
CA MET A 14 1.46 -20.98 6.82
C MET A 14 1.93 -19.72 6.10
N LEU A 15 1.47 -19.49 4.87
CA LEU A 15 1.52 -18.18 4.25
C LEU A 15 0.69 -17.24 5.13
N GLN A 16 1.34 -16.55 6.04
CA GLN A 16 0.69 -15.47 6.78
C GLN A 16 0.39 -14.36 5.78
N ALA A 17 -0.88 -14.13 5.49
CA ALA A 17 -1.31 -12.94 4.80
C ALA A 17 -0.77 -11.73 5.60
N GLN A 18 0.07 -10.90 4.98
CA GLN A 18 0.62 -9.74 5.63
C GLN A 18 -0.52 -8.77 5.94
N GLY A 19 -0.82 -8.61 7.22
CA GLY A 19 -1.77 -7.65 7.73
C GLY A 19 -1.08 -6.39 8.27
N PHE A 20 -1.85 -5.36 8.54
CA PHE A 20 -1.36 -4.17 9.23
C PHE A 20 -0.98 -4.51 10.68
N ASN A 21 0.10 -3.94 11.18
CA ASN A 21 0.43 -4.00 12.60
C ASN A 21 -0.61 -3.22 13.43
N PRO A 22 -0.66 -3.37 14.77
CA PRO A 22 -1.68 -2.72 15.61
C PRO A 22 -1.77 -1.20 15.41
N ALA A 23 -0.65 -0.48 15.34
CA ALA A 23 -0.63 0.96 15.14
C ALA A 23 -1.20 1.37 13.77
N MET A 24 -0.84 0.66 12.71
CA MET A 24 -1.40 0.87 11.39
C MET A 24 -2.88 0.49 11.34
N GLN A 25 -3.31 -0.57 12.04
CA GLN A 25 -4.72 -0.93 12.10
C GLN A 25 -5.56 0.16 12.79
N GLU A 26 -5.04 0.79 13.84
CA GLU A 26 -5.70 1.95 14.48
C GLU A 26 -5.81 3.14 13.51
N TYR A 27 -4.75 3.42 12.75
CA TYR A 27 -4.80 4.45 11.70
C TYR A 27 -5.83 4.10 10.61
N ILE A 28 -5.90 2.85 10.16
CA ILE A 28 -6.94 2.39 9.23
C ILE A 28 -8.35 2.63 9.80
N ASN A 29 -8.58 2.33 11.08
CA ASN A 29 -9.86 2.57 11.73
C ASN A 29 -10.20 4.08 11.79
N THR A 30 -9.20 4.93 12.02
CA THR A 30 -9.35 6.40 11.93
C THR A 30 -9.77 6.83 10.54
N LEU A 31 -9.12 6.31 9.48
CA LEU A 31 -9.50 6.60 8.09
C LEU A 31 -10.91 6.12 7.76
N LYS A 32 -11.35 4.95 8.26
CA LYS A 32 -12.73 4.46 8.10
C LYS A 32 -13.75 5.42 8.71
N ALA A 33 -13.48 5.89 9.93
CA ALA A 33 -14.36 6.86 10.58
C ALA A 33 -14.46 8.16 9.79
N GLN A 34 -13.33 8.69 9.30
CA GLN A 34 -13.30 9.89 8.45
C GLN A 34 -14.02 9.66 7.12
N ALA A 35 -13.75 8.54 6.43
CA ALA A 35 -14.41 8.20 5.17
C ALA A 35 -15.94 8.11 5.33
N LYS A 36 -16.42 7.58 6.47
CA LYS A 36 -17.85 7.53 6.79
C LYS A 36 -18.46 8.93 7.00
N GLN A 37 -17.69 9.86 7.57
CA GLN A 37 -18.12 11.26 7.70
C GLN A 37 -18.13 11.99 6.35
N GLU A 38 -17.12 11.75 5.51
CA GLU A 38 -17.02 12.33 4.16
C GLU A 38 -18.10 11.77 3.20
N ASN A 39 -18.43 10.47 3.35
CA ASN A 39 -19.40 9.76 2.52
C ASN A 39 -20.27 8.81 3.37
N PRO A 40 -21.51 9.15 3.69
CA PRO A 40 -22.42 8.29 4.46
C PRO A 40 -22.64 6.89 3.85
N ASN A 41 -22.46 6.75 2.53
CA ASN A 41 -22.58 5.46 1.83
C ASN A 41 -21.30 4.62 1.85
N PHE A 42 -20.21 5.15 2.43
CA PHE A 42 -18.97 4.40 2.59
C PHE A 42 -19.23 3.09 3.37
N LYS A 43 -18.74 1.97 2.83
CA LYS A 43 -18.87 0.64 3.45
C LYS A 43 -17.52 0.15 3.98
N ASP A 44 -16.51 0.07 3.12
CA ASP A 44 -15.15 -0.33 3.47
C ASP A 44 -14.18 0.10 2.36
N PHE A 45 -12.88 -0.03 2.65
CA PHE A 45 -11.83 0.21 1.66
C PHE A 45 -11.72 -0.93 0.65
N SER A 46 -11.34 -0.59 -0.57
CA SER A 46 -11.24 -1.51 -1.70
C SER A 46 -9.82 -1.55 -2.27
N SER A 47 -9.20 -2.72 -2.22
CA SER A 47 -7.90 -2.95 -2.85
C SER A 47 -7.93 -2.70 -4.36
N SER A 48 -9.03 -3.03 -5.05
CA SER A 48 -9.18 -2.79 -6.49
C SER A 48 -9.31 -1.30 -6.83
N GLU A 49 -10.01 -0.52 -6.00
CA GLU A 49 -10.04 0.94 -6.18
C GLU A 49 -8.67 1.55 -5.87
N GLY A 50 -7.98 1.06 -4.84
CA GLY A 50 -6.61 1.47 -4.53
C GLY A 50 -5.65 1.21 -5.69
N GLU A 51 -5.77 0.06 -6.37
CA GLU A 51 -5.00 -0.24 -7.57
C GLU A 51 -5.28 0.74 -8.69
N LYS A 52 -6.54 1.07 -8.95
CA LYS A 52 -6.93 2.06 -9.97
C LYS A 52 -6.32 3.43 -9.67
N ILE A 53 -6.43 3.91 -8.41
CA ILE A 53 -5.83 5.17 -7.97
C ILE A 53 -4.33 5.16 -8.20
N PHE A 54 -3.65 4.06 -7.82
CA PHE A 54 -2.20 3.91 -7.93
C PHE A 54 -1.69 3.98 -9.38
N LYS A 55 -2.48 3.47 -10.32
CA LYS A 55 -2.18 3.44 -11.77
C LYS A 55 -2.67 4.66 -12.53
N LEU A 56 -3.63 5.41 -11.98
CA LEU A 56 -4.26 6.53 -12.64
C LEU A 56 -3.25 7.63 -12.95
N LYS A 57 -3.11 7.97 -14.22
CA LYS A 57 -2.28 9.08 -14.67
C LYS A 57 -3.04 10.41 -14.58
N ASN A 58 -2.39 11.40 -14.02
CA ASN A 58 -2.86 12.78 -13.97
C ASN A 58 -1.80 13.73 -14.51
N GLN A 59 -2.22 14.92 -14.89
CA GLN A 59 -1.30 15.99 -15.22
C GLN A 59 -0.66 16.50 -13.92
N GLY A 60 0.65 16.26 -13.76
CA GLY A 60 1.44 16.72 -12.64
C GLY A 60 1.74 18.21 -12.70
N LYS A 61 2.46 18.70 -11.69
CA LYS A 61 2.75 20.13 -11.50
C LYS A 61 3.58 20.78 -12.62
N ASN A 62 4.32 19.98 -13.38
CA ASN A 62 5.14 20.46 -14.50
C ASN A 62 4.51 20.15 -15.86
N GLY A 63 3.24 19.71 -15.89
CA GLY A 63 2.50 19.38 -17.11
C GLY A 63 2.68 17.96 -17.62
N GLU A 64 3.56 17.15 -16.99
CA GLU A 64 3.76 15.74 -17.34
C GLU A 64 2.60 14.86 -16.89
N MET A 65 2.33 13.78 -17.62
CA MET A 65 1.38 12.74 -17.20
C MET A 65 2.06 11.77 -16.24
N ILE A 66 1.66 11.81 -14.98
CA ILE A 66 2.28 11.07 -13.87
C ILE A 66 1.26 10.25 -13.07
N SER A 67 1.69 9.11 -12.52
CA SER A 67 0.96 8.27 -11.59
C SER A 67 1.88 7.86 -10.43
N CYS A 68 1.35 7.16 -9.43
CA CYS A 68 2.19 6.58 -8.38
C CYS A 68 3.21 5.58 -8.97
N GLN A 69 2.82 4.83 -10.03
CA GLN A 69 3.72 3.93 -10.74
C GLN A 69 4.89 4.63 -11.44
N SER A 70 4.77 5.91 -11.79
CA SER A 70 5.88 6.66 -12.40
C SER A 70 7.12 6.73 -11.49
N CYS A 71 6.92 6.66 -10.17
CA CYS A 71 7.99 6.64 -9.18
C CYS A 71 8.25 5.26 -8.58
N HIS A 72 7.22 4.42 -8.44
CA HIS A 72 7.31 3.14 -7.75
C HIS A 72 7.43 1.92 -8.67
N GLY A 73 7.28 2.13 -10.00
CA GLY A 73 7.29 1.04 -10.98
C GLY A 73 6.00 0.23 -11.02
N VAL A 74 5.97 -0.71 -11.94
CA VAL A 74 4.84 -1.65 -12.14
C VAL A 74 4.95 -2.81 -11.15
N ASP A 75 6.17 -3.37 -10.98
CA ASP A 75 6.47 -4.39 -9.99
C ASP A 75 6.91 -3.75 -8.68
N LEU A 76 6.00 -3.70 -7.70
CA LEU A 76 6.26 -3.07 -6.41
C LEU A 76 7.25 -3.83 -5.51
N LYS A 77 7.62 -5.06 -5.89
CA LYS A 77 8.67 -5.84 -5.22
C LYS A 77 10.08 -5.41 -5.63
N GLN A 78 10.19 -4.61 -6.69
CA GLN A 78 11.46 -4.05 -7.16
C GLN A 78 11.65 -2.62 -6.69
N GLY A 79 12.93 -2.23 -6.48
CA GLY A 79 13.28 -0.84 -6.32
C GLY A 79 13.09 -0.08 -7.64
N HIS A 80 12.85 1.22 -7.55
CA HIS A 80 12.66 2.10 -8.71
C HIS A 80 13.31 3.48 -8.46
N THR A 81 13.04 4.44 -9.32
CA THR A 81 13.62 5.78 -9.24
C THR A 81 12.52 6.83 -9.19
N ASN A 82 12.63 7.78 -8.27
CA ASN A 82 11.72 8.92 -8.17
C ASN A 82 11.79 9.76 -9.46
N ALA A 83 10.65 9.91 -10.13
CA ALA A 83 10.55 10.58 -11.41
C ALA A 83 10.92 12.08 -11.35
N PHE A 84 10.79 12.72 -10.17
CA PHE A 84 11.09 14.14 -9.99
C PHE A 84 12.53 14.41 -9.54
N THR A 85 13.11 13.52 -8.74
CA THR A 85 14.39 13.77 -8.05
C THR A 85 15.53 12.89 -8.55
N GLY A 86 15.23 11.83 -9.31
CA GLY A 86 16.20 10.82 -9.74
C GLY A 86 16.74 9.93 -8.60
N LYS A 87 16.23 10.09 -7.37
CA LYS A 87 16.68 9.29 -6.23
C LYS A 87 16.08 7.89 -6.26
N ALA A 88 16.89 6.90 -5.87
CA ALA A 88 16.41 5.52 -5.71
C ALA A 88 15.32 5.42 -4.66
N ILE A 89 14.30 4.64 -4.97
CA ILE A 89 13.20 4.26 -4.06
C ILE A 89 13.28 2.75 -3.84
N PRO A 90 13.44 2.28 -2.59
CA PRO A 90 13.36 0.85 -2.29
C PRO A 90 11.99 0.27 -2.63
N ALA A 91 11.92 -1.06 -2.78
CA ALA A 91 10.67 -1.79 -3.00
C ALA A 91 9.53 -1.28 -2.11
N LEU A 92 8.34 -1.10 -2.69
CA LEU A 92 7.17 -0.60 -1.98
C LEU A 92 6.33 -1.75 -1.39
N ALA A 93 6.36 -2.93 -2.00
CA ALA A 93 5.64 -4.11 -1.54
C ALA A 93 6.14 -4.56 -0.16
N PRO A 94 5.26 -4.71 0.86
CA PRO A 94 5.66 -5.24 2.17
C PRO A 94 6.25 -6.65 2.10
N SER A 95 5.86 -7.47 1.13
CA SER A 95 6.43 -8.81 0.91
C SER A 95 7.91 -8.78 0.55
N ALA A 96 8.40 -7.72 -0.07
CA ALA A 96 9.82 -7.55 -0.44
C ALA A 96 10.55 -6.58 0.50
N ASN A 97 9.83 -5.71 1.20
CA ASN A 97 10.38 -4.74 2.15
C ASN A 97 9.49 -4.68 3.41
N PRO A 98 9.75 -5.53 4.41
CA PRO A 98 8.90 -5.68 5.61
C PRO A 98 8.78 -4.42 6.47
N THR A 99 9.61 -3.40 6.26
CA THR A 99 9.49 -2.11 6.96
C THR A 99 8.40 -1.20 6.38
N ARG A 100 7.89 -1.52 5.19
CA ARG A 100 6.81 -0.75 4.57
C ARG A 100 5.52 -0.89 5.33
N LEU A 101 4.77 0.20 5.41
CA LEU A 101 3.45 0.28 6.06
C LEU A 101 3.47 -0.10 7.55
N THR A 102 4.61 0.10 8.24
CA THR A 102 4.74 -0.21 9.68
C THR A 102 4.70 1.04 10.56
N GLU A 103 5.14 2.20 10.04
CA GLU A 103 5.25 3.46 10.78
C GLU A 103 4.19 4.46 10.34
N VAL A 104 3.17 4.70 11.18
CA VAL A 104 2.02 5.57 10.88
C VAL A 104 2.45 6.98 10.45
N LYS A 105 3.43 7.57 11.15
CA LYS A 105 3.93 8.92 10.84
C LYS A 105 4.51 9.00 9.42
N GLU A 106 5.28 8.00 9.02
CA GLU A 106 5.88 7.93 7.69
C GLU A 106 4.80 7.68 6.61
N VAL A 107 3.85 6.78 6.88
CA VAL A 107 2.74 6.50 5.96
C VAL A 107 1.91 7.76 5.72
N LYS A 108 1.51 8.48 6.77
CA LYS A 108 0.77 9.76 6.65
C LYS A 108 1.55 10.78 5.81
N LYS A 109 2.84 10.96 6.12
CA LYS A 109 3.72 11.89 5.39
C LYS A 109 3.77 11.57 3.89
N TRP A 110 4.02 10.31 3.55
CA TRP A 110 4.19 9.91 2.15
C TRP A 110 2.87 9.90 1.38
N LEU A 111 1.76 9.49 1.98
CA LEU A 111 0.44 9.62 1.35
C LEU A 111 0.13 11.08 1.02
N LYS A 112 0.32 12.00 1.98
CA LYS A 112 0.09 13.43 1.77
C LYS A 112 0.94 13.98 0.62
N ARG A 113 2.24 13.67 0.58
CA ARG A 113 3.15 14.12 -0.47
C ARG A 113 2.79 13.54 -1.84
N ASN A 114 2.59 12.23 -1.89
CA ASN A 114 2.38 11.53 -3.16
C ASN A 114 1.05 11.93 -3.82
N PHE A 115 -0.02 12.11 -3.03
CA PHE A 115 -1.26 12.66 -3.56
C PHE A 115 -1.07 14.10 -4.10
N LYS A 116 -0.29 14.95 -3.43
CA LYS A 116 0.03 16.29 -3.92
C LYS A 116 0.87 16.25 -5.19
N ASP A 117 1.84 15.35 -5.28
CA ASP A 117 2.72 15.22 -6.44
C ASP A 117 1.96 14.72 -7.68
N VAL A 118 1.03 13.74 -7.51
CA VAL A 118 0.31 13.10 -8.62
C VAL A 118 -1.01 13.80 -8.93
N PHE A 119 -1.80 14.17 -7.90
CA PHE A 119 -3.17 14.66 -8.05
C PHE A 119 -3.33 16.15 -7.73
N LEU A 120 -2.24 16.85 -7.37
CA LEU A 120 -2.20 18.27 -6.99
C LEU A 120 -3.14 18.64 -5.83
N ARG A 121 -3.56 17.64 -5.04
CA ARG A 121 -4.42 17.77 -3.86
C ARG A 121 -4.09 16.73 -2.82
N GLU A 122 -4.64 16.85 -1.65
CA GLU A 122 -4.64 15.75 -0.68
C GLU A 122 -5.68 14.69 -1.09
N GLY A 123 -5.38 13.42 -0.80
CA GLY A 123 -6.35 12.34 -0.96
C GLY A 123 -7.43 12.41 0.12
N SER A 124 -8.66 11.98 -0.20
CA SER A 124 -9.71 11.75 0.78
C SER A 124 -9.33 10.60 1.73
N ALA A 125 -10.04 10.44 2.83
CA ALA A 125 -9.84 9.32 3.73
C ALA A 125 -10.07 7.98 3.03
N GLN A 126 -11.09 7.90 2.16
CA GLN A 126 -11.36 6.71 1.36
C GLN A 126 -10.22 6.40 0.40
N GLU A 127 -9.75 7.36 -0.39
CA GLU A 127 -8.64 7.15 -1.34
C GLU A 127 -7.37 6.67 -0.65
N LYS A 128 -7.03 7.26 0.50
CA LYS A 128 -5.88 6.83 1.31
C LYS A 128 -6.01 5.39 1.77
N GLY A 129 -7.18 5.02 2.28
CA GLY A 129 -7.46 3.68 2.75
C GLY A 129 -7.47 2.64 1.62
N ASP A 130 -8.06 2.98 0.48
CA ASP A 130 -8.08 2.11 -0.72
C ASP A 130 -6.64 1.81 -1.19
N VAL A 131 -5.79 2.84 -1.27
CA VAL A 131 -4.37 2.68 -1.63
C VAL A 131 -3.63 1.81 -0.62
N LEU A 132 -3.85 2.00 0.70
CA LEU A 132 -3.22 1.17 1.71
C LEU A 132 -3.68 -0.30 1.63
N TYR A 133 -4.95 -0.55 1.33
CA TYR A 133 -5.49 -1.90 1.11
C TYR A 133 -4.94 -2.58 -0.14
N TYR A 134 -4.63 -1.81 -1.18
CA TYR A 134 -3.90 -2.31 -2.34
C TYR A 134 -2.46 -2.67 -1.98
N LEU A 135 -1.73 -1.77 -1.34
CA LEU A 135 -0.31 -1.92 -1.06
C LEU A 135 0.01 -3.04 -0.07
N ILE A 136 -0.83 -3.28 0.95
CA ILE A 136 -0.56 -4.33 1.95
C ILE A 136 -0.60 -5.74 1.36
N LYS A 137 -1.23 -5.90 0.20
CA LYS A 137 -1.35 -7.19 -0.50
C LYS A 137 -0.22 -7.48 -1.49
N GLN A 138 0.70 -6.56 -1.70
CA GLN A 138 1.77 -6.68 -2.69
C GLN A 138 2.97 -7.53 -2.22
#